data_94b2474258799823fe7f9d9eb6d9331e
#
_entry.id   94b2474258799823fe7f9d9eb6d9331e
#
_cell.length_a   1.000
_cell.length_b   1.000
_cell.length_c   1.000
_cell.angle_alpha   90.00
_cell.angle_beta   90.00
_cell.angle_gamma   90.00
#
_symmetry.space_group_name_H-M   'P 1'
#
loop_
_entity.id
_entity.type
_entity.pdbx_description
1 polymer ?
#
loop_
_entity_poly.entity_id
_entity_poly.type
_entity_poly.pdbx_seq_one_letter_code
_entity_poly.pdbx_strand_id
1 'polypeptide(L)'
;SEQNENKTALLLQTQRDLDVEAQNRGLTSFELNFDIKSQRVDYISDIHLIHRIKNAKCQSKSDVFYVVQKIARTIASETRSLLLIAGDISSDFSIFKLFVKQLSKEVKKSRTTVIFTLGNHELWSFPEVPITEIVDKYRTLIESYGMYLLQNDLLYKEDSSFSEDSSEHIHLIKYSELCKMEDIQIRERLRSARFVIFGGIGFSGYNLEFNSNNGIYKNIITREKKIKETKNFEL
;
A
#
# COMPACT_ATOMS: atom_id res chain seq x y z
N SER A 1 -15.24 25.77 -8.86
CA SER A 1 -14.97 26.52 -7.63
C SER A 1 -13.48 26.64 -7.44
N GLU A 2 -13.01 27.72 -6.86
CA GLU A 2 -11.60 28.14 -6.71
C GLU A 2 -10.62 27.03 -6.25
N GLN A 3 -11.06 26.11 -5.41
CA GLN A 3 -10.19 24.98 -4.95
C GLN A 3 -9.85 23.98 -6.06
N ASN A 4 -10.74 23.78 -7.02
CA ASN A 4 -10.47 22.87 -8.16
C ASN A 4 -9.58 23.57 -9.21
N GLU A 5 -9.73 24.87 -9.40
CA GLU A 5 -8.89 25.65 -10.30
C GLU A 5 -7.44 25.75 -9.79
N ASN A 6 -7.26 25.93 -8.49
CA ASN A 6 -5.94 25.93 -7.87
C ASN A 6 -5.22 24.56 -7.94
N LYS A 7 -5.94 23.46 -7.78
CA LYS A 7 -5.38 22.12 -7.98
C LYS A 7 -4.96 21.87 -9.42
N THR A 8 -5.78 22.27 -10.38
CA THR A 8 -5.47 22.12 -11.80
C THR A 8 -4.28 22.97 -12.20
N ALA A 9 -4.19 24.21 -11.69
CA ALA A 9 -3.04 25.07 -11.92
C ALA A 9 -1.73 24.51 -11.36
N LEU A 10 -1.75 23.92 -10.15
CA LEU A 10 -0.60 23.28 -9.54
C LEU A 10 -0.13 22.05 -10.33
N LEU A 11 -1.06 21.22 -10.80
CA LEU A 11 -0.73 20.06 -11.62
C LEU A 11 -0.10 20.46 -12.96
N LEU A 12 -0.62 21.49 -13.60
CA LEU A 12 -0.06 22.01 -14.85
C LEU A 12 1.34 22.63 -14.66
N GLN A 13 1.58 23.26 -13.51
CA GLN A 13 2.91 23.80 -13.17
C GLN A 13 3.90 22.66 -12.95
N THR A 14 3.52 21.65 -12.18
CA THR A 14 4.36 20.45 -11.95
C THR A 14 4.69 19.73 -13.26
N GLN A 15 3.73 19.61 -14.19
CA GLN A 15 3.98 19.04 -15.50
C GLN A 15 5.02 19.84 -16.31
N ARG A 16 4.88 21.17 -16.32
CA ARG A 16 5.86 22.06 -17.00
C ARG A 16 7.27 21.91 -16.41
N ASP A 17 7.37 21.79 -15.10
CA ASP A 17 8.67 21.66 -14.43
C ASP A 17 9.32 20.30 -14.78
N LEU A 18 8.53 19.22 -14.88
CA LEU A 18 9.00 17.90 -15.32
C LEU A 18 9.40 17.89 -16.80
N ASP A 19 8.65 18.55 -17.66
CA ASP A 19 8.95 18.65 -19.10
C ASP A 19 10.27 19.42 -19.34
N VAL A 20 10.50 20.50 -18.58
CA VAL A 20 11.76 21.27 -18.64
C VAL A 20 12.93 20.41 -18.15
N GLU A 21 12.77 19.66 -17.08
CA GLU A 21 13.82 18.77 -16.58
C GLU A 21 14.11 17.62 -17.56
N ALA A 22 13.08 17.03 -18.18
CA ALA A 22 13.22 16.00 -19.20
C ALA A 22 13.96 16.53 -20.43
N GLN A 23 13.62 17.72 -20.92
CA GLN A 23 14.33 18.37 -22.05
C GLN A 23 15.80 18.64 -21.72
N ASN A 24 16.10 19.12 -20.50
CA ASN A 24 17.47 19.37 -20.06
C ASN A 24 18.30 18.08 -19.97
N ARG A 25 17.68 16.93 -19.82
CA ARG A 25 18.31 15.59 -19.80
C ARG A 25 18.33 14.92 -21.17
N GLY A 26 17.85 15.57 -22.23
CA GLY A 26 17.74 14.99 -23.57
C GLY A 26 16.72 13.85 -23.69
N LEU A 27 15.76 13.79 -22.75
CA LEU A 27 14.66 12.86 -22.79
C LEU A 27 13.52 13.44 -23.63
N THR A 28 12.90 12.61 -24.46
CA THR A 28 11.66 12.98 -25.17
C THR A 28 10.56 13.24 -24.15
N SER A 29 9.82 14.34 -24.32
CA SER A 29 8.69 14.68 -23.46
C SER A 29 7.70 13.51 -23.40
N PHE A 30 7.39 13.06 -22.18
CA PHE A 30 6.26 12.18 -21.96
C PHE A 30 5.00 13.04 -21.91
N GLU A 31 4.13 12.93 -22.91
CA GLU A 31 2.75 13.39 -22.75
C GLU A 31 2.04 12.48 -21.76
N LEU A 32 2.00 12.92 -20.50
CA LEU A 32 1.12 12.35 -19.50
C LEU A 32 -0.30 12.88 -19.81
N ASN A 33 -1.03 12.18 -20.67
CA ASN A 33 -2.46 12.41 -20.81
C ASN A 33 -3.16 11.93 -19.55
N PHE A 34 -3.28 12.82 -18.57
CA PHE A 34 -4.18 12.61 -17.45
C PHE A 34 -5.62 12.83 -17.95
N ASP A 35 -6.30 11.75 -18.31
CA ASP A 35 -7.76 11.79 -18.41
C ASP A 35 -8.30 12.01 -16.99
N ILE A 36 -8.73 13.26 -16.73
CA ILE A 36 -9.22 13.74 -15.42
C ILE A 36 -10.58 13.10 -15.03
N LYS A 37 -11.09 12.15 -15.76
CA LYS A 37 -12.11 11.21 -15.25
C LYS A 37 -11.49 10.32 -14.19
N SER A 38 -10.80 10.97 -13.26
CA SER A 38 -9.90 10.40 -12.27
C SER A 38 -10.63 9.41 -11.38
N GLN A 39 -10.20 8.18 -11.46
CA GLN A 39 -10.49 7.22 -10.42
C GLN A 39 -9.92 7.77 -9.11
N ARG A 40 -10.78 7.98 -8.13
CA ARG A 40 -10.34 8.41 -6.80
C ARG A 40 -9.54 7.28 -6.17
N VAL A 41 -8.33 7.60 -5.74
CA VAL A 41 -7.46 6.73 -4.95
C VAL A 41 -7.44 7.28 -3.53
N ASP A 42 -7.89 6.47 -2.60
CA ASP A 42 -7.82 6.79 -1.18
C ASP A 42 -6.64 6.01 -0.57
N TYR A 43 -5.92 6.60 0.37
CA TYR A 43 -4.80 5.93 1.03
C TYR A 43 -4.80 6.18 2.54
N ILE A 44 -4.27 5.22 3.27
CA ILE A 44 -4.07 5.31 4.71
C ILE A 44 -2.81 4.54 5.12
N SER A 45 -2.11 5.04 6.13
CA SER A 45 -0.99 4.37 6.80
C SER A 45 -1.09 4.54 8.31
N ASP A 46 -0.22 3.87 9.06
CA ASP A 46 0.00 4.13 10.49
C ASP A 46 -1.28 4.04 11.33
N ILE A 47 -2.10 3.03 11.07
CA ILE A 47 -3.36 2.83 11.82
C ILE A 47 -3.08 2.52 13.29
N HIS A 48 -1.99 1.76 13.57
CA HIS A 48 -1.52 1.43 14.91
C HIS A 48 -2.62 0.94 15.84
N LEU A 49 -3.35 -0.10 15.44
CA LEU A 49 -4.52 -0.62 16.16
C LEU A 49 -4.26 -0.91 17.63
N ILE A 50 -3.09 -1.41 17.99
CA ILE A 50 -2.73 -1.68 19.39
C ILE A 50 -2.77 -0.40 20.23
N HIS A 51 -2.27 0.72 19.71
CA HIS A 51 -2.34 2.01 20.39
C HIS A 51 -3.78 2.51 20.52
N ARG A 52 -4.59 2.35 19.49
CA ARG A 52 -6.01 2.74 19.52
C ARG A 52 -6.81 1.93 20.49
N ILE A 53 -6.58 0.60 20.58
CA ILE A 53 -7.20 -0.29 21.55
C ILE A 53 -6.82 0.12 22.99
N LYS A 54 -5.54 0.41 23.24
CA LYS A 54 -5.07 0.90 24.55
C LYS A 54 -5.72 2.24 24.91
N ASN A 55 -5.74 3.18 23.99
CA ASN A 55 -6.33 4.50 24.20
C ASN A 55 -7.85 4.44 24.46
N ALA A 56 -8.53 3.48 23.85
CA ALA A 56 -9.95 3.22 24.10
C ALA A 56 -10.20 2.50 25.43
N LYS A 57 -9.15 2.16 26.19
CA LYS A 57 -9.24 1.47 27.50
C LYS A 57 -10.06 0.19 27.45
N CYS A 58 -9.94 -0.59 26.36
CA CYS A 58 -10.66 -1.85 26.19
C CYS A 58 -10.36 -2.82 27.34
N GLN A 59 -11.39 -3.36 27.97
CA GLN A 59 -11.28 -4.30 29.09
C GLN A 59 -11.61 -5.74 28.68
N SER A 60 -12.26 -5.91 27.56
CA SER A 60 -12.72 -7.21 27.06
C SER A 60 -12.40 -7.44 25.59
N LYS A 61 -12.43 -8.70 25.16
CA LYS A 61 -12.34 -9.06 23.73
C LYS A 61 -13.46 -8.42 22.91
N SER A 62 -14.63 -8.21 23.50
CA SER A 62 -15.77 -7.56 22.87
C SER A 62 -15.48 -6.09 22.58
N ASP A 63 -14.84 -5.39 23.52
CA ASP A 63 -14.44 -3.99 23.31
C ASP A 63 -13.42 -3.86 22.20
N VAL A 64 -12.42 -4.75 22.19
CA VAL A 64 -11.41 -4.82 21.11
C VAL A 64 -12.09 -5.05 19.77
N PHE A 65 -13.00 -6.01 19.69
CA PHE A 65 -13.75 -6.28 18.46
C PHE A 65 -14.52 -5.04 18.00
N TYR A 66 -15.22 -4.36 18.89
CA TYR A 66 -15.99 -3.16 18.58
C TYR A 66 -15.09 -2.03 18.03
N VAL A 67 -13.97 -1.76 18.69
CA VAL A 67 -13.03 -0.72 18.27
C VAL A 67 -12.47 -1.01 16.86
N VAL A 68 -12.01 -2.25 16.62
CA VAL A 68 -11.47 -2.65 15.33
C VAL A 68 -12.55 -2.59 14.23
N GLN A 69 -13.77 -3.05 14.53
CA GLN A 69 -14.88 -2.99 13.61
C GLN A 69 -15.24 -1.55 13.25
N LYS A 70 -15.29 -0.65 14.25
CA LYS A 70 -15.59 0.77 14.03
C LYS A 70 -14.55 1.41 13.12
N ILE A 71 -13.26 1.16 13.36
CA ILE A 71 -12.18 1.67 12.52
C ILE A 71 -12.31 1.16 11.08
N ALA A 72 -12.53 -0.14 10.89
CA ALA A 72 -12.70 -0.74 9.57
C ALA A 72 -13.90 -0.14 8.81
N ARG A 73 -15.03 0.08 9.50
CA ARG A 73 -16.22 0.74 8.93
C ARG A 73 -15.95 2.18 8.53
N THR A 74 -15.29 2.94 9.40
CA THR A 74 -14.94 4.33 9.10
C THR A 74 -14.07 4.41 7.85
N ILE A 75 -13.02 3.58 7.75
CA ILE A 75 -12.16 3.54 6.57
C ILE A 75 -12.99 3.19 5.33
N ALA A 76 -13.80 2.14 5.39
CA ALA A 76 -14.60 1.72 4.25
C ALA A 76 -15.65 2.76 3.82
N SER A 77 -16.26 3.50 4.77
CA SER A 77 -17.27 4.53 4.47
C SER A 77 -16.68 5.76 3.76
N GLU A 78 -15.41 6.06 4.03
CA GLU A 78 -14.69 7.19 3.41
C GLU A 78 -14.05 6.82 2.07
N THR A 79 -13.97 5.52 1.77
CA THR A 79 -13.31 4.99 0.56
C THR A 79 -14.34 4.69 -0.53
N ARG A 80 -13.99 4.94 -1.79
CA ARG A 80 -14.91 4.68 -2.92
C ARG A 80 -14.50 3.48 -3.76
N SER A 81 -13.44 3.59 -4.58
CA SER A 81 -13.13 2.55 -5.58
C SER A 81 -11.81 1.84 -5.33
N LEU A 82 -10.81 2.54 -4.83
CA LEU A 82 -9.47 2.01 -4.61
C LEU A 82 -8.91 2.54 -3.29
N LEU A 83 -8.52 1.61 -2.42
CA LEU A 83 -7.91 1.90 -1.12
C LEU A 83 -6.50 1.31 -1.07
N LEU A 84 -5.53 2.16 -0.81
CA LEU A 84 -4.14 1.76 -0.53
C LEU A 84 -3.88 1.83 0.98
N ILE A 85 -3.42 0.73 1.57
CA ILE A 85 -3.05 0.65 2.98
C ILE A 85 -1.54 0.42 3.06
N ALA A 86 -0.82 1.48 3.46
CA ALA A 86 0.64 1.52 3.42
C ALA A 86 1.28 1.16 4.77
N GLY A 87 0.93 -0.01 5.31
CA GLY A 87 1.57 -0.61 6.48
C GLY A 87 1.23 0.01 7.84
N ASP A 88 1.89 -0.50 8.87
CA ASP A 88 1.80 -0.11 10.27
C ASP A 88 0.36 -0.16 10.83
N ILE A 89 -0.32 -1.24 10.49
CA ILE A 89 -1.68 -1.51 10.94
C ILE A 89 -1.65 -2.06 12.37
N SER A 90 -0.85 -3.09 12.61
CA SER A 90 -0.75 -3.73 13.92
C SER A 90 0.51 -4.55 14.10
N SER A 91 1.14 -4.42 15.27
CA SER A 91 2.22 -5.31 15.72
C SER A 91 1.72 -6.62 16.37
N ASP A 92 0.43 -6.90 16.27
CA ASP A 92 -0.19 -8.16 16.67
C ASP A 92 -0.95 -8.75 15.49
N PHE A 93 -0.54 -9.93 15.05
CA PHE A 93 -1.12 -10.61 13.91
C PHE A 93 -2.59 -10.98 14.10
N SER A 94 -3.02 -11.29 15.32
CA SER A 94 -4.42 -11.62 15.61
C SER A 94 -5.33 -10.40 15.45
N ILE A 95 -4.86 -9.24 15.88
CA ILE A 95 -5.56 -7.96 15.71
C ILE A 95 -5.55 -7.55 14.24
N PHE A 96 -4.43 -7.73 13.54
CA PHE A 96 -4.36 -7.52 12.09
C PHE A 96 -5.39 -8.40 11.34
N LYS A 97 -5.44 -9.70 11.66
CA LYS A 97 -6.41 -10.64 11.10
C LYS A 97 -7.85 -10.20 11.36
N LEU A 98 -8.13 -9.74 12.57
CA LEU A 98 -9.46 -9.20 12.92
C LEU A 98 -9.80 -7.99 12.04
N PHE A 99 -8.87 -7.06 11.88
CA PHE A 99 -9.07 -5.87 11.04
C PHE A 99 -9.34 -6.24 9.59
N VAL A 100 -8.51 -7.07 8.98
CA VAL A 100 -8.67 -7.55 7.58
C VAL A 100 -10.05 -8.18 7.40
N LYS A 101 -10.47 -9.03 8.35
CA LYS A 101 -11.80 -9.67 8.33
C LYS A 101 -12.94 -8.64 8.41
N GLN A 102 -12.84 -7.62 9.26
CA GLN A 102 -13.89 -6.60 9.38
C GLN A 102 -13.90 -5.69 8.15
N LEU A 103 -12.73 -5.25 7.68
CA LEU A 103 -12.60 -4.40 6.50
C LEU A 103 -13.19 -5.10 5.26
N SER A 104 -12.88 -6.38 5.04
CA SER A 104 -13.38 -7.12 3.88
C SER A 104 -14.90 -7.17 3.81
N LYS A 105 -15.58 -7.25 4.96
CA LYS A 105 -17.06 -7.25 5.02
C LYS A 105 -17.66 -5.93 4.56
N GLU A 106 -16.99 -4.83 4.88
CA GLU A 106 -17.48 -3.50 4.54
C GLU A 106 -17.16 -3.14 3.07
N VAL A 107 -15.94 -3.40 2.61
CA VAL A 107 -15.51 -3.05 1.25
C VAL A 107 -16.18 -3.91 0.16
N LYS A 108 -16.61 -5.12 0.49
CA LYS A 108 -17.41 -5.95 -0.44
C LYS A 108 -18.72 -5.28 -0.84
N LYS A 109 -19.32 -4.49 0.05
CA LYS A 109 -20.58 -3.76 -0.23
C LYS A 109 -20.38 -2.66 -1.26
N SER A 110 -19.23 -2.00 -1.24
CA SER A 110 -18.86 -0.89 -2.13
C SER A 110 -18.06 -1.32 -3.36
N ARG A 111 -17.73 -2.62 -3.49
CA ARG A 111 -16.84 -3.13 -4.55
C ARG A 111 -15.48 -2.42 -4.58
N THR A 112 -14.99 -1.99 -3.43
CA THR A 112 -13.70 -1.32 -3.30
C THR A 112 -12.56 -2.32 -3.44
N THR A 113 -11.62 -2.03 -4.33
CA THR A 113 -10.35 -2.75 -4.41
C THR A 113 -9.44 -2.29 -3.27
N VAL A 114 -8.92 -3.21 -2.48
CA VAL A 114 -8.01 -2.90 -1.37
C VAL A 114 -6.65 -3.53 -1.60
N ILE A 115 -5.62 -2.70 -1.49
CA ILE A 115 -4.23 -3.08 -1.72
C ILE A 115 -3.42 -2.72 -0.48
N PHE A 116 -2.64 -3.68 0.01
CA PHE A 116 -1.78 -3.53 1.17
C PHE A 116 -0.30 -3.55 0.77
N THR A 117 0.50 -2.83 1.53
CA THR A 117 1.91 -3.15 1.79
C THR A 117 2.10 -3.34 3.28
N LEU A 118 3.18 -4.02 3.69
CA LEU A 118 3.51 -4.16 5.10
C LEU A 118 4.40 -3.01 5.55
N GLY A 119 4.25 -2.62 6.81
CA GLY A 119 5.16 -1.74 7.52
C GLY A 119 6.06 -2.54 8.49
N ASN A 120 6.87 -1.83 9.26
CA ASN A 120 7.75 -2.48 10.24
C ASN A 120 6.98 -3.07 11.43
N HIS A 121 5.81 -2.55 11.77
CA HIS A 121 4.99 -3.09 12.85
C HIS A 121 4.47 -4.51 12.58
N GLU A 122 4.21 -4.84 11.33
CA GLU A 122 3.82 -6.20 10.94
C GLU A 122 4.96 -7.19 11.17
N LEU A 123 6.21 -6.80 10.88
CA LEU A 123 7.40 -7.64 11.11
C LEU A 123 7.61 -7.93 12.61
N TRP A 124 7.27 -7.00 13.47
CA TRP A 124 7.44 -7.19 14.92
C TRP A 124 6.53 -8.26 15.53
N SER A 125 5.49 -8.69 14.81
CA SER A 125 4.68 -9.84 15.21
C SER A 125 5.47 -11.15 15.16
N PHE A 126 6.56 -11.21 14.39
CA PHE A 126 7.33 -12.41 14.12
C PHE A 126 8.85 -12.11 14.11
N PRO A 127 9.45 -11.79 15.27
CA PRO A 127 10.80 -11.22 15.34
C PRO A 127 11.93 -12.18 14.92
N GLU A 128 11.66 -13.48 14.87
CA GLU A 128 12.65 -14.52 14.53
C GLU A 128 12.29 -15.25 13.23
N VAL A 129 11.42 -14.68 12.42
CA VAL A 129 10.94 -15.30 11.17
C VAL A 129 11.49 -14.50 9.98
N PRO A 130 11.98 -15.16 8.92
CA PRO A 130 12.43 -14.50 7.70
C PRO A 130 11.32 -13.62 7.09
N ILE A 131 11.71 -12.48 6.52
CA ILE A 131 10.76 -11.53 5.93
C ILE A 131 9.91 -12.17 4.83
N THR A 132 10.45 -13.08 4.05
CA THR A 132 9.74 -13.81 3.00
C THR A 132 8.57 -14.63 3.56
N GLU A 133 8.81 -15.34 4.66
CA GLU A 133 7.76 -16.13 5.32
C GLU A 133 6.71 -15.25 5.99
N ILE A 134 7.12 -14.10 6.55
CA ILE A 134 6.19 -13.12 7.12
C ILE A 134 5.29 -12.58 6.00
N VAL A 135 5.88 -12.17 4.88
CA VAL A 135 5.12 -11.67 3.72
C VAL A 135 4.13 -12.72 3.23
N ASP A 136 4.54 -13.98 3.10
CA ASP A 136 3.66 -15.06 2.64
C ASP A 136 2.50 -15.31 3.61
N LYS A 137 2.77 -15.22 4.92
CA LYS A 137 1.73 -15.36 5.96
C LYS A 137 0.69 -14.25 5.85
N TYR A 138 1.11 -13.00 5.71
CA TYR A 138 0.19 -11.86 5.53
C TYR A 138 -0.51 -11.91 4.17
N ARG A 139 0.19 -12.29 3.11
CA ARG A 139 -0.36 -12.46 1.77
C ARG A 139 -1.48 -13.48 1.76
N THR A 140 -1.23 -14.66 2.30
CA THR A 140 -2.24 -15.73 2.40
C THR A 140 -3.49 -15.25 3.13
N LEU A 141 -3.31 -14.52 4.23
CA LEU A 141 -4.42 -13.96 4.98
C LEU A 141 -5.20 -12.93 4.15
N ILE A 142 -4.54 -11.94 3.58
CA ILE A 142 -5.15 -10.81 2.86
C ILE A 142 -5.88 -11.33 1.60
N GLU A 143 -5.23 -12.19 0.82
CA GLU A 143 -5.79 -12.77 -0.40
C GLU A 143 -6.98 -13.67 -0.11
N SER A 144 -7.02 -14.38 1.03
CA SER A 144 -8.18 -15.18 1.44
C SER A 144 -9.46 -14.36 1.66
N TYR A 145 -9.33 -13.04 1.82
CA TYR A 145 -10.43 -12.10 1.93
C TYR A 145 -10.71 -11.32 0.63
N GLY A 146 -10.03 -11.66 -0.47
CA GLY A 146 -10.21 -11.03 -1.79
C GLY A 146 -9.58 -9.65 -1.92
N MET A 147 -8.51 -9.39 -1.15
CA MET A 147 -7.71 -8.17 -1.21
C MET A 147 -6.28 -8.51 -1.65
N TYR A 148 -5.44 -7.53 -1.92
CA TYR A 148 -4.10 -7.73 -2.48
C TYR A 148 -3.02 -7.28 -1.52
N LEU A 149 -1.92 -8.04 -1.45
CA LEU A 149 -0.67 -7.62 -0.80
C LEU A 149 0.41 -7.50 -1.87
N LEU A 150 1.04 -6.34 -1.97
CA LEU A 150 2.17 -6.11 -2.86
C LEU A 150 3.49 -6.14 -2.07
N GLN A 151 4.43 -6.93 -2.57
CA GLN A 151 5.82 -6.98 -2.11
C GLN A 151 6.74 -7.05 -3.33
N ASN A 152 7.14 -5.87 -3.80
CA ASN A 152 7.83 -5.67 -5.07
C ASN A 152 7.02 -6.18 -6.28
N ASP A 153 5.72 -6.33 -6.09
CA ASP A 153 4.79 -6.78 -7.10
C ASP A 153 4.16 -5.59 -7.81
N LEU A 154 3.69 -5.81 -9.03
CA LEU A 154 3.00 -4.82 -9.84
C LEU A 154 1.56 -5.26 -10.05
N LEU A 155 0.62 -4.41 -9.70
CA LEU A 155 -0.80 -4.61 -9.95
C LEU A 155 -1.27 -3.57 -10.97
N TYR A 156 -2.06 -4.00 -11.95
CA TYR A 156 -2.67 -3.09 -12.91
C TYR A 156 -4.12 -3.48 -13.18
N LYS A 157 -4.90 -2.50 -13.58
CA LYS A 157 -6.28 -2.68 -14.03
C LYS A 157 -6.37 -2.27 -15.49
N GLU A 158 -6.97 -3.13 -16.31
CA GLU A 158 -7.23 -2.80 -17.71
C GLU A 158 -8.39 -1.82 -17.85
N ASP A 159 -8.37 -1.03 -18.93
CA ASP A 159 -9.47 -0.15 -19.27
C ASP A 159 -10.60 -0.98 -19.89
N SER A 160 -11.74 -1.03 -19.20
CA SER A 160 -12.92 -1.78 -19.62
C SER A 160 -13.62 -1.23 -20.85
N SER A 161 -13.14 -0.14 -21.43
CA SER A 161 -13.70 0.43 -22.67
C SER A 161 -13.59 -0.49 -23.89
N PHE A 162 -12.83 -1.57 -23.80
CA PHE A 162 -12.57 -2.55 -24.86
C PHE A 162 -13.17 -3.93 -24.62
N SER A 163 -13.82 -4.20 -23.49
CA SER A 163 -14.43 -5.51 -23.22
C SER A 163 -15.93 -5.36 -22.94
N GLU A 164 -16.75 -6.17 -23.63
CA GLU A 164 -18.18 -6.27 -23.37
C GLU A 164 -18.49 -6.92 -22.00
N ASP A 165 -17.47 -7.47 -21.34
CA ASP A 165 -17.61 -8.11 -20.03
C ASP A 165 -17.24 -7.12 -18.93
N SER A 166 -18.24 -6.74 -18.12
CA SER A 166 -18.13 -5.78 -17.03
C SER A 166 -17.32 -6.29 -15.80
N SER A 167 -16.65 -7.43 -15.93
CA SER A 167 -15.74 -7.92 -14.90
C SER A 167 -14.49 -7.05 -14.87
N GLU A 168 -14.26 -6.42 -13.73
CA GLU A 168 -13.07 -5.60 -13.51
C GLU A 168 -11.82 -6.49 -13.54
N HIS A 169 -11.09 -6.48 -14.66
CA HIS A 169 -9.87 -7.26 -14.82
C HIS A 169 -8.72 -6.56 -14.08
N ILE A 170 -8.45 -7.04 -12.86
CA ILE A 170 -7.27 -6.66 -12.09
C ILE A 170 -6.24 -7.76 -12.24
N HIS A 171 -5.05 -7.38 -12.66
CA HIS A 171 -3.94 -8.29 -12.90
C HIS A 171 -2.82 -8.02 -11.90
N LEU A 172 -2.21 -9.09 -11.42
CA LEU A 172 -1.05 -9.05 -10.53
C LEU A 172 0.13 -9.71 -11.22
N ILE A 173 1.22 -8.97 -11.39
CA ILE A 173 2.51 -9.50 -11.82
C ILE A 173 3.38 -9.60 -10.58
N LYS A 174 3.69 -10.81 -10.17
CA LYS A 174 4.57 -11.05 -9.02
C LYS A 174 6.01 -10.68 -9.34
N TYR A 175 6.76 -10.28 -8.34
CA TYR A 175 8.17 -9.91 -8.45
C TYR A 175 9.01 -10.97 -9.19
N SER A 176 8.80 -12.25 -8.89
CA SER A 176 9.50 -13.35 -9.53
C SER A 176 9.21 -13.50 -11.04
N GLU A 177 8.04 -13.05 -11.48
CA GLU A 177 7.68 -12.96 -12.91
C GLU A 177 8.25 -11.69 -13.50
N LEU A 178 8.10 -10.56 -12.81
CA LEU A 178 8.57 -9.25 -13.25
C LEU A 178 10.09 -9.25 -13.54
N CYS A 179 10.88 -9.92 -12.69
CA CYS A 179 12.33 -10.07 -12.89
C CYS A 179 12.73 -10.89 -14.13
N LYS A 180 11.81 -11.63 -14.74
CA LYS A 180 12.06 -12.45 -15.94
C LYS A 180 11.56 -11.79 -17.22
N MET A 181 10.81 -10.69 -17.07
CA MET A 181 10.25 -9.97 -18.22
C MET A 181 11.26 -8.94 -18.75
N GLU A 182 11.29 -8.82 -20.06
CA GLU A 182 11.98 -7.71 -20.71
C GLU A 182 11.12 -6.44 -20.68
N ASP A 183 11.76 -5.28 -20.73
CA ASP A 183 11.07 -3.98 -20.70
C ASP A 183 9.96 -3.87 -21.73
N ILE A 184 10.17 -4.44 -22.93
CA ILE A 184 9.17 -4.40 -23.99
C ILE A 184 7.92 -5.20 -23.61
N GLN A 185 8.09 -6.36 -22.96
CA GLN A 185 6.97 -7.20 -22.51
C GLN A 185 6.17 -6.50 -21.42
N ILE A 186 6.85 -5.81 -20.50
CA ILE A 186 6.20 -5.02 -19.45
C ILE A 186 5.38 -3.89 -20.08
N ARG A 187 5.97 -3.14 -21.02
CA ARG A 187 5.29 -2.05 -21.73
C ARG A 187 4.07 -2.52 -22.51
N GLU A 188 4.17 -3.66 -23.19
CA GLU A 188 3.04 -4.24 -23.94
C GLU A 188 1.90 -4.64 -23.00
N ARG A 189 2.19 -5.31 -21.87
CA ARG A 189 1.18 -5.67 -20.89
C ARG A 189 0.49 -4.46 -20.27
N LEU A 190 1.23 -3.37 -20.04
CA LEU A 190 0.68 -2.19 -19.38
C LEU A 190 0.06 -1.20 -20.38
N ARG A 191 0.10 -1.47 -21.68
CA ARG A 191 -0.37 -0.54 -22.71
C ARG A 191 -1.85 -0.18 -22.61
N SER A 192 -2.68 -1.13 -22.18
CA SER A 192 -4.12 -0.94 -21.95
C SER A 192 -4.47 -0.67 -20.48
N ALA A 193 -3.47 -0.50 -19.62
CA ALA A 193 -3.72 -0.31 -18.21
C ALA A 193 -4.30 1.08 -17.93
N ARG A 194 -5.43 1.12 -17.25
CA ARG A 194 -6.03 2.34 -16.72
C ARG A 194 -5.24 2.92 -15.55
N PHE A 195 -4.70 2.05 -14.71
CA PHE A 195 -3.75 2.40 -13.66
C PHE A 195 -2.79 1.24 -13.39
N VAL A 196 -1.64 1.60 -12.84
CA VAL A 196 -0.59 0.66 -12.44
C VAL A 196 -0.15 1.04 -11.03
N ILE A 197 -0.03 0.04 -10.16
CA ILE A 197 0.45 0.22 -8.80
C ILE A 197 1.60 -0.74 -8.57
N PHE A 198 2.75 -0.20 -8.19
CA PHE A 198 3.88 -0.96 -7.70
C PHE A 198 3.97 -0.76 -6.18
N GLY A 199 4.09 -1.84 -5.43
CA GLY A 199 4.12 -1.79 -3.99
C GLY A 199 5.12 -2.75 -3.37
N GLY A 200 5.70 -2.32 -2.26
CA GLY A 200 6.64 -3.10 -1.49
C GLY A 200 6.96 -2.47 -0.14
N ILE A 201 7.68 -3.21 0.70
CA ILE A 201 8.19 -2.71 1.97
C ILE A 201 9.34 -1.75 1.67
N GLY A 202 9.12 -0.45 1.89
CA GLY A 202 10.07 0.60 1.52
C GLY A 202 10.73 1.33 2.70
N PHE A 203 10.46 0.93 3.94
CA PHE A 203 10.85 1.70 5.12
C PHE A 203 12.29 1.47 5.60
N SER A 204 12.92 0.38 5.24
CA SER A 204 14.28 0.06 5.67
C SER A 204 15.21 -0.10 4.47
N GLY A 205 15.77 1.00 4.05
CA GLY A 205 17.04 0.91 3.37
C GLY A 205 18.07 0.45 4.40
N TYR A 206 18.55 -0.77 4.28
CA TYR A 206 19.57 -1.33 5.17
C TYR A 206 20.92 -0.65 4.89
N ASN A 207 20.99 0.60 5.21
CA ASN A 207 22.25 1.32 5.23
C ASN A 207 22.58 1.64 6.68
N LEU A 208 23.46 0.82 7.27
CA LEU A 208 23.97 1.03 8.64
C LEU A 208 24.50 2.44 8.83
N GLU A 209 25.06 3.04 7.80
CA GLU A 209 25.58 4.40 7.82
C GLU A 209 24.46 5.46 7.93
N PHE A 210 23.33 5.27 7.24
CA PHE A 210 22.17 6.15 7.33
C PHE A 210 21.32 5.90 8.58
N ASN A 211 21.14 4.66 8.98
CA ASN A 211 20.24 4.30 10.09
C ASN A 211 20.89 4.46 11.47
N SER A 212 22.23 4.42 11.59
CA SER A 212 22.91 4.50 12.88
C SER A 212 23.19 5.91 13.38
N ASN A 213 23.35 6.87 12.48
CA ASN A 213 23.89 8.20 12.82
C ASN A 213 22.95 9.39 12.62
N ASN A 214 21.85 9.26 11.90
CA ASN A 214 20.92 10.35 11.67
C ASN A 214 19.82 10.44 12.72
N GLY A 215 19.75 11.61 13.36
CA GLY A 215 19.02 11.92 14.57
C GLY A 215 17.50 11.66 14.61
N ILE A 216 16.85 11.37 13.49
CA ILE A 216 15.43 11.05 13.46
C ILE A 216 15.13 9.73 14.17
N TYR A 217 16.04 8.75 14.08
CA TYR A 217 15.88 7.45 14.74
C TYR A 217 16.55 7.35 16.11
N LYS A 218 17.35 8.34 16.48
CA LYS A 218 18.18 8.28 17.71
C LYS A 218 17.37 8.18 18.99
N ASN A 219 16.14 8.71 19.00
CA ASN A 219 15.30 8.82 20.18
C ASN A 219 13.96 8.06 20.13
N ILE A 220 13.56 7.51 18.96
CA ILE A 220 12.18 7.05 18.76
C ILE A 220 12.10 5.52 18.68
N ILE A 221 13.13 4.87 18.17
CA ILE A 221 13.13 3.41 18.04
C ILE A 221 13.89 2.81 19.21
N THR A 222 13.20 2.09 20.06
CA THR A 222 13.84 1.33 21.11
C THR A 222 14.86 0.35 20.50
N ARG A 223 15.99 0.14 21.18
CA ARG A 223 17.02 -0.80 20.76
C ARG A 223 16.45 -2.18 20.37
N GLU A 224 15.43 -2.63 21.08
CA GLU A 224 14.73 -3.91 20.84
C GLU A 224 14.00 -3.95 19.49
N LYS A 225 13.39 -2.85 19.06
CA LYS A 225 12.72 -2.78 17.78
C LYS A 225 13.70 -2.85 16.61
N LYS A 226 14.83 -2.15 16.71
CA LYS A 226 15.92 -2.25 15.72
C LYS A 226 16.45 -3.67 15.60
N ILE A 227 16.66 -4.35 16.73
CA ILE A 227 17.12 -5.74 16.73
C ILE A 227 16.12 -6.67 16.04
N LYS A 228 14.82 -6.49 16.29
CA LYS A 228 13.77 -7.29 15.63
C LYS A 228 13.75 -7.10 14.12
N GLU A 229 13.81 -5.86 13.67
CA GLU A 229 13.86 -5.56 12.23
C GLU A 229 15.10 -6.14 11.58
N THR A 230 16.27 -5.98 12.21
CA THR A 230 17.53 -6.53 11.74
C THR A 230 17.46 -8.05 11.57
N LYS A 231 16.99 -8.76 12.58
CA LYS A 231 16.88 -10.23 12.54
C LYS A 231 15.98 -10.72 11.39
N ASN A 232 14.87 -10.03 11.10
CA ASN A 232 14.01 -10.41 9.99
C ASN A 232 14.69 -10.31 8.62
N PHE A 233 15.68 -9.42 8.47
CA PHE A 233 16.41 -9.26 7.22
C PHE A 233 17.66 -10.14 7.12
N GLU A 234 18.23 -10.56 8.24
CA GLU A 234 19.40 -11.44 8.30
C GLU A 234 19.04 -12.92 8.11
N LEU A 235 17.78 -13.29 8.36
CA LEU A 235 17.24 -14.64 8.20
C LEU A 235 16.73 -14.86 6.78
#